data_9e4d3e6863d4d2f4244b9f7475feb203
#
_entry.id   9e4d3e6863d4d2f4244b9f7475feb203
#
_cell.length_a   1.000
_cell.length_b   1.000
_cell.length_c   1.000
_cell.angle_alpha   90.00
_cell.angle_beta   90.00
_cell.angle_gamma   90.00
#
_symmetry.space_group_name_H-M   'P 1'
#
loop_
_entity.id
_entity.type
_entity.pdbx_description
1 polymer ?
#
loop_
_entity_poly.entity_id
_entity_poly.type
_entity_poly.pdbx_seq_one_letter_code
_entity_poly.pdbx_strand_id
1 'polypeptide(L)'
;MRKLTFISMLVLISVLLSACGSAATPAATTSAKPVNIKFETNPNPAMKSDLELILTITDANGQPIEGATVDVAVDHTDMTGMGMSGLATEQGDGRYAITADFSDSGNWLLTVYVRKEGLDYKEEIEFTVQ
;
A
#
# COMPACT_ATOMS: atom_id res chain seq x y z
N MET A 1 -4.11 -75.27 -2.23
CA MET A 1 -4.09 -74.19 -1.26
C MET A 1 -3.09 -73.05 -1.59
N ARG A 2 -2.65 -72.93 -2.82
CA ARG A 2 -1.65 -71.91 -3.22
C ARG A 2 -2.22 -70.76 -4.04
N LYS A 3 -3.50 -70.68 -4.25
CA LYS A 3 -4.15 -69.68 -5.11
C LYS A 3 -4.97 -68.60 -4.39
N LEU A 4 -5.09 -68.68 -3.07
CA LEU A 4 -5.85 -67.68 -2.29
C LEU A 4 -5.03 -66.52 -1.77
N THR A 5 -3.71 -66.65 -1.74
CA THR A 5 -2.81 -65.64 -1.21
C THR A 5 -2.55 -64.46 -2.18
N PHE A 6 -2.80 -64.68 -3.48
CA PHE A 6 -2.56 -63.63 -4.50
C PHE A 6 -3.73 -62.67 -4.68
N ILE A 7 -4.94 -63.08 -4.26
CA ILE A 7 -6.14 -62.21 -4.41
C ILE A 7 -6.21 -61.18 -3.25
N SER A 8 -5.64 -61.53 -2.10
CA SER A 8 -5.65 -60.65 -0.94
C SER A 8 -4.68 -59.49 -1.05
N MET A 9 -3.67 -59.63 -1.88
CA MET A 9 -2.64 -58.60 -2.07
C MET A 9 -3.01 -57.57 -3.14
N LEU A 10 -3.95 -57.91 -4.03
CA LEU A 10 -4.40 -57.00 -5.09
C LEU A 10 -5.47 -56.01 -4.61
N VAL A 11 -6.14 -56.31 -3.51
CA VAL A 11 -7.18 -55.46 -2.94
C VAL A 11 -6.59 -54.38 -2.04
N LEU A 12 -5.35 -54.56 -1.56
CA LEU A 12 -4.72 -53.58 -0.66
C LEU A 12 -4.04 -52.41 -1.42
N ILE A 13 -3.87 -52.54 -2.72
CA ILE A 13 -3.19 -51.50 -3.54
C ILE A 13 -4.19 -50.45 -4.07
N SER A 14 -5.48 -50.73 -4.06
CA SER A 14 -6.49 -49.82 -4.62
C SER A 14 -7.03 -48.77 -3.66
N VAL A 15 -6.58 -48.71 -2.41
CA VAL A 15 -7.10 -47.74 -1.40
C VAL A 15 -6.17 -46.54 -1.21
N LEU A 16 -5.03 -46.48 -1.86
CA LEU A 16 -4.05 -45.40 -1.67
C LEU A 16 -4.10 -44.28 -2.73
N LEU A 17 -5.11 -44.26 -3.62
CA LEU A 17 -5.21 -43.23 -4.65
C LEU A 17 -6.36 -42.23 -4.47
N SER A 18 -6.97 -42.13 -3.30
CA SER A 18 -8.04 -41.13 -3.03
C SER A 18 -7.61 -39.99 -2.12
N ALA A 19 -6.32 -39.70 -2.03
CA ALA A 19 -5.82 -38.54 -1.30
C ALA A 19 -5.26 -37.47 -2.24
N CYS A 20 -5.87 -37.29 -3.40
CA CYS A 20 -5.59 -36.16 -4.26
C CYS A 20 -6.88 -35.38 -4.50
N GLY A 21 -7.25 -34.55 -3.57
CA GLY A 21 -8.44 -33.76 -3.74
C GLY A 21 -8.69 -32.70 -2.69
N SER A 22 -7.64 -32.12 -2.16
CA SER A 22 -7.75 -30.79 -1.60
C SER A 22 -6.84 -29.91 -2.44
N ALA A 23 -7.36 -29.47 -3.57
CA ALA A 23 -6.92 -28.22 -4.12
C ALA A 23 -7.20 -27.22 -3.00
N ALA A 24 -6.18 -26.90 -2.20
CA ALA A 24 -6.20 -25.72 -1.40
C ALA A 24 -6.46 -24.58 -2.41
N THR A 25 -7.67 -24.09 -2.40
CA THR A 25 -7.98 -22.81 -3.03
C THR A 25 -6.97 -21.87 -2.42
N PRO A 26 -6.06 -21.25 -3.20
CA PRO A 26 -5.22 -20.24 -2.62
C PRO A 26 -6.17 -19.23 -2.00
N ALA A 27 -6.19 -19.15 -0.67
CA ALA A 27 -6.80 -18.04 -0.01
C ALA A 27 -6.22 -16.82 -0.72
N ALA A 28 -7.09 -15.98 -1.30
CA ALA A 28 -6.66 -14.70 -1.78
C ALA A 28 -5.99 -14.05 -0.58
N THR A 29 -4.67 -14.09 -0.53
CA THR A 29 -3.88 -13.29 0.35
C THR A 29 -4.17 -11.88 -0.12
N THR A 30 -5.12 -11.23 0.52
CA THR A 30 -5.19 -9.78 0.53
C THR A 30 -3.86 -9.39 1.11
N SER A 31 -2.92 -9.07 0.24
CA SER A 31 -1.61 -8.59 0.64
C SER A 31 -1.90 -7.32 1.43
N ALA A 32 -1.81 -7.39 2.75
CA ALA A 32 -1.98 -6.22 3.58
C ALA A 32 -1.00 -5.17 3.08
N LYS A 33 -1.45 -3.95 2.83
CA LYS A 33 -0.56 -2.86 2.45
C LYS A 33 0.56 -2.79 3.48
N PRO A 34 1.84 -2.81 3.07
CA PRO A 34 2.95 -2.74 4.02
C PRO A 34 3.00 -1.39 4.74
N VAL A 35 2.35 -0.37 4.16
CA VAL A 35 2.29 0.99 4.67
C VAL A 35 0.87 1.52 4.52
N ASN A 36 0.38 2.21 5.55
CA ASN A 36 -0.85 2.97 5.50
C ASN A 36 -0.51 4.45 5.58
N ILE A 37 -1.07 5.24 4.66
CA ILE A 37 -0.87 6.69 4.61
C ILE A 37 -2.23 7.36 4.82
N LYS A 38 -2.32 8.17 5.88
CA LYS A 38 -3.43 9.10 6.07
C LYS A 38 -2.98 10.47 5.60
N PHE A 39 -3.74 11.06 4.68
CA PHE A 39 -3.47 12.37 4.13
C PHE A 39 -4.46 13.42 4.64
N GLU A 40 -3.95 14.57 5.01
CA GLU A 40 -4.73 15.73 5.45
C GLU A 40 -4.10 17.01 4.89
N THR A 41 -4.90 18.04 4.75
CA THR A 41 -4.43 19.38 4.36
C THR A 41 -4.71 20.41 5.46
N ASN A 42 -3.90 21.43 5.53
CA ASN A 42 -4.15 22.58 6.37
C ASN A 42 -3.97 23.87 5.54
N PRO A 43 -5.03 24.66 5.32
CA PRO A 43 -6.42 24.46 5.79
C PRO A 43 -7.12 23.23 5.19
N ASN A 44 -8.17 22.80 5.87
CA ASN A 44 -9.07 21.75 5.38
C ASN A 44 -10.52 22.31 5.41
N PRO A 45 -11.25 22.39 4.25
CA PRO A 45 -10.84 21.92 2.94
C PRO A 45 -9.63 22.66 2.35
N ALA A 46 -8.93 21.98 1.41
CA ALA A 46 -7.80 22.57 0.70
C ALA A 46 -8.26 23.75 -0.17
N MET A 47 -7.63 24.89 0.01
CA MET A 47 -7.93 26.12 -0.73
C MET A 47 -6.70 26.62 -1.45
N LYS A 48 -6.90 27.44 -2.51
CA LYS A 48 -5.78 28.07 -3.22
C LYS A 48 -4.97 28.97 -2.28
N SER A 49 -3.82 28.52 -1.92
CA SER A 49 -2.84 29.21 -1.07
C SER A 49 -1.65 28.29 -0.82
N ASP A 50 -0.77 28.72 0.04
CA ASP A 50 0.18 27.82 0.67
C ASP A 50 -0.58 26.79 1.52
N LEU A 51 -0.53 25.53 1.08
CA LEU A 51 -1.14 24.40 1.79
C LEU A 51 -0.06 23.59 2.49
N GLU A 52 -0.27 23.30 3.74
CA GLU A 52 0.49 22.25 4.40
C GLU A 52 -0.15 20.89 4.08
N LEU A 53 0.63 20.03 3.44
CA LEU A 53 0.27 18.64 3.16
C LEU A 53 0.81 17.80 4.32
N ILE A 54 -0.07 17.09 5.00
CA ILE A 54 0.25 16.33 6.21
C ILE A 54 0.01 14.85 5.92
N LEU A 55 1.04 14.05 6.15
CA LEU A 55 1.03 12.60 5.98
C LEU A 55 1.26 11.94 7.32
N THR A 56 0.36 11.06 7.73
CA THR A 56 0.59 10.17 8.87
C THR A 56 0.82 8.77 8.32
N ILE A 57 2.01 8.25 8.55
CA ILE A 57 2.51 7.01 7.94
C ILE A 57 2.68 5.95 9.02
N THR A 58 1.99 4.84 8.84
CA THR A 58 2.07 3.69 9.75
C THR A 58 2.36 2.41 8.98
N ASP A 59 2.91 1.43 9.66
CA ASP A 59 3.07 0.08 9.12
C ASP A 59 1.75 -0.70 9.10
N ALA A 60 1.79 -1.94 8.64
CA ALA A 60 0.62 -2.81 8.57
C ALA A 60 -0.02 -3.11 9.94
N ASN A 61 0.71 -2.91 11.03
CA ASN A 61 0.24 -3.10 12.40
C ASN A 61 -0.27 -1.80 13.06
N GLY A 62 -0.24 -0.68 12.33
CA GLY A 62 -0.62 0.62 12.84
C GLY A 62 0.47 1.33 13.65
N GLN A 63 1.72 0.81 13.63
CA GLN A 63 2.84 1.47 14.28
C GLN A 63 3.37 2.61 13.41
N PRO A 64 3.71 3.77 14.00
CA PRO A 64 4.25 4.88 13.23
C PRO A 64 5.59 4.52 12.58
N ILE A 65 5.75 4.92 11.32
CA ILE A 65 7.02 4.80 10.61
C ILE A 65 7.79 6.10 10.77
N GLU A 66 8.83 6.06 11.57
CA GLU A 66 9.72 7.19 11.83
C GLU A 66 11.04 7.01 11.10
N GLY A 67 11.74 8.12 10.86
CA GLY A 67 13.07 8.11 10.23
C GLY A 67 13.06 7.67 8.76
N ALA A 68 11.92 7.75 8.09
CA ALA A 68 11.83 7.48 6.65
C ALA A 68 12.17 8.72 5.84
N THR A 69 12.66 8.50 4.61
CA THR A 69 12.70 9.54 3.58
C THR A 69 11.35 9.54 2.87
N VAL A 70 10.63 10.65 2.96
CA VAL A 70 9.31 10.80 2.35
C VAL A 70 9.39 11.87 1.28
N ASP A 71 9.44 11.43 0.01
CA ASP A 71 9.35 12.31 -1.15
C ASP A 71 7.89 12.49 -1.53
N VAL A 72 7.53 13.71 -1.85
CA VAL A 72 6.17 14.10 -2.25
C VAL A 72 6.23 14.79 -3.60
N ALA A 73 5.38 14.37 -4.51
CA ALA A 73 5.12 15.06 -5.77
C ALA A 73 3.62 15.32 -5.91
N VAL A 74 3.25 16.50 -6.39
CA VAL A 74 1.87 16.85 -6.69
C VAL A 74 1.78 17.35 -8.12
N ASP A 75 0.80 16.86 -8.86
CA ASP A 75 0.53 17.22 -10.24
C ASP A 75 -0.94 17.58 -10.41
N HIS A 76 -1.23 18.64 -11.17
CA HIS A 76 -2.60 18.97 -11.53
C HIS A 76 -3.10 17.99 -12.58
N THR A 77 -4.26 17.35 -12.35
CA THR A 77 -4.73 16.26 -13.23
C THR A 77 -5.17 16.74 -14.62
N ASP A 78 -5.65 17.99 -14.72
CA ASP A 78 -6.19 18.55 -15.95
C ASP A 78 -5.24 19.51 -16.66
N MET A 79 -4.10 19.85 -16.08
CA MET A 79 -3.12 20.79 -16.63
C MET A 79 -1.72 20.18 -16.66
N THR A 80 -1.07 20.28 -17.81
CA THR A 80 0.29 19.77 -18.01
C THR A 80 1.33 20.79 -17.53
N GLY A 81 2.35 20.33 -16.85
CA GLY A 81 3.48 21.18 -16.40
C GLY A 81 3.24 21.96 -15.11
N MET A 82 2.15 21.67 -14.43
CA MET A 82 1.82 22.22 -13.12
C MET A 82 2.07 21.17 -12.03
N GLY A 83 3.34 20.89 -11.78
CA GLY A 83 3.76 19.94 -10.79
C GLY A 83 4.78 20.55 -9.81
N MET A 84 4.76 20.07 -8.58
CA MET A 84 5.70 20.41 -7.53
C MET A 84 6.20 19.13 -6.87
N SER A 85 7.42 19.13 -6.39
CA SER A 85 7.94 18.01 -5.61
C SER A 85 8.90 18.49 -4.53
N GLY A 86 9.03 17.71 -3.48
CA GLY A 86 9.93 18.00 -2.39
C GLY A 86 9.97 16.90 -1.33
N LEU A 87 10.86 17.06 -0.38
CA LEU A 87 10.97 16.19 0.79
C LEU A 87 10.05 16.70 1.90
N ALA A 88 9.19 15.84 2.40
CA ALA A 88 8.43 16.12 3.60
C ALA A 88 9.31 16.04 4.84
N THR A 89 9.09 16.94 5.77
CA THR A 89 9.82 17.00 7.05
C THR A 89 9.11 16.18 8.10
N GLU A 90 9.86 15.30 8.77
CA GLU A 90 9.36 14.51 9.88
C GLU A 90 9.01 15.39 11.08
N GLN A 91 7.83 15.15 11.66
CA GLN A 91 7.31 15.87 12.82
C GLN A 91 7.14 14.99 14.07
N GLY A 92 7.58 13.74 14.01
CA GLY A 92 7.40 12.73 15.06
C GLY A 92 6.11 11.91 14.90
N ASP A 93 6.07 10.77 15.57
CA ASP A 93 4.93 9.86 15.59
C ASP A 93 4.44 9.41 14.18
N GLY A 94 5.38 9.25 13.25
CA GLY A 94 5.08 8.88 11.86
C GLY A 94 4.44 9.98 11.03
N ARG A 95 4.47 11.21 11.50
CA ARG A 95 3.90 12.37 10.84
C ARG A 95 4.97 13.11 10.04
N TYR A 96 4.64 13.42 8.79
CA TYR A 96 5.49 14.15 7.85
C TYR A 96 4.68 15.29 7.23
N ALA A 97 5.28 16.43 7.02
CA ALA A 97 4.61 17.58 6.43
C ALA A 97 5.50 18.33 5.44
N ILE A 98 4.85 18.91 4.43
CA ILE A 98 5.46 19.80 3.45
C ILE A 98 4.46 20.89 3.09
N THR A 99 4.94 22.11 2.95
CA THR A 99 4.14 23.24 2.46
C THR A 99 4.39 23.42 0.97
N ALA A 100 3.32 23.54 0.20
CA ALA A 100 3.36 23.80 -1.23
C ALA A 100 2.35 24.88 -1.61
N ASP A 101 2.68 25.70 -2.61
CA ASP A 101 1.81 26.77 -3.11
C ASP A 101 0.90 26.22 -4.22
N PHE A 102 -0.40 26.29 -3.98
CA PHE A 102 -1.43 25.91 -4.92
C PHE A 102 -2.13 27.15 -5.47
N SER A 103 -1.66 27.67 -6.58
CA SER A 103 -2.23 28.84 -7.26
C SER A 103 -3.52 28.54 -8.00
N ASP A 104 -3.76 27.28 -8.34
CA ASP A 104 -4.90 26.84 -9.14
C ASP A 104 -5.79 25.87 -8.37
N SER A 105 -7.11 26.08 -8.53
CA SER A 105 -8.10 25.13 -8.03
C SER A 105 -8.25 23.96 -9.00
N GLY A 106 -8.80 22.87 -8.52
CA GLY A 106 -9.07 21.69 -9.32
C GLY A 106 -8.61 20.41 -8.65
N ASN A 107 -8.50 19.36 -9.46
CA ASN A 107 -8.08 18.05 -8.98
C ASN A 107 -6.56 17.89 -9.10
N TRP A 108 -5.99 17.42 -8.04
CA TRP A 108 -4.56 17.20 -7.92
C TRP A 108 -4.27 15.75 -7.55
N LEU A 109 -3.18 15.22 -8.07
CA LEU A 109 -2.65 13.91 -7.73
C LEU A 109 -1.42 14.08 -6.85
N LEU A 110 -1.50 13.59 -5.63
CA LEU A 110 -0.38 13.50 -4.71
C LEU A 110 0.27 12.13 -4.85
N THR A 111 1.54 12.10 -5.19
CA THR A 111 2.36 10.89 -5.18
C THR A 111 3.29 10.94 -3.99
N VAL A 112 3.22 9.91 -3.15
CA VAL A 112 4.05 9.77 -1.95
C VAL A 112 4.99 8.59 -2.12
N TYR A 113 6.28 8.83 -1.94
CA TYR A 113 7.30 7.79 -1.89
C TYR A 113 7.85 7.69 -0.47
N VAL A 114 7.71 6.55 0.14
CA VAL A 114 8.22 6.27 1.49
C VAL A 114 9.39 5.31 1.37
N ARG A 115 10.57 5.77 1.74
CA ARG A 115 11.80 4.96 1.72
C ARG A 115 12.44 4.92 3.10
N LYS A 116 12.67 3.72 3.54
CA LYS A 116 13.43 3.42 4.76
C LYS A 116 14.18 2.13 4.50
N GLU A 117 15.19 1.81 5.29
CA GLU A 117 15.94 0.57 5.14
C GLU A 117 15.00 -0.64 5.02
N GLY A 118 15.06 -1.36 3.88
CA GLY A 118 14.18 -2.49 3.57
C GLY A 118 12.75 -2.14 3.14
N LEU A 119 12.39 -0.85 3.09
CA LEU A 119 11.08 -0.38 2.65
C LEU A 119 11.21 0.58 1.47
N ASP A 120 10.49 0.28 0.39
CA ASP A 120 10.29 1.17 -0.75
C ASP A 120 8.81 1.08 -1.16
N TYR A 121 8.05 2.13 -0.85
CA TYR A 121 6.60 2.14 -1.05
C TYR A 121 6.15 3.42 -1.75
N LYS A 122 5.25 3.27 -2.71
CA LYS A 122 4.62 4.37 -3.46
C LYS A 122 3.12 4.31 -3.29
N GLU A 123 2.49 5.44 -3.03
CA GLU A 123 1.04 5.59 -3.05
C GLU A 123 0.64 6.88 -3.78
N GLU A 124 -0.48 6.82 -4.50
CA GLU A 124 -1.08 7.96 -5.19
C GLU A 124 -2.43 8.29 -4.55
N ILE A 125 -2.64 9.56 -4.23
CA ILE A 125 -3.82 10.06 -3.55
C ILE A 125 -4.37 11.26 -4.33
N GLU A 126 -5.63 11.19 -4.75
CA GLU A 126 -6.32 12.31 -5.38
C GLU A 126 -6.95 13.23 -4.32
N PHE A 127 -6.86 14.52 -4.54
CA PHE A 127 -7.52 15.53 -3.71
C PHE A 127 -7.91 16.75 -4.53
N THR A 128 -8.81 17.56 -3.99
CA THR A 128 -9.31 18.76 -4.67
C THR A 128 -8.92 20.02 -3.91
N VAL A 129 -8.42 21.02 -4.63
CA VAL A 129 -8.17 22.38 -4.14
C VAL A 129 -9.30 23.28 -4.62
N GLN A 130 -9.91 24.05 -3.72
CA GLN A 130 -11.04 24.96 -3.96
C GLN A 130 -10.59 26.41 -4.25
#